data_b9ac1673fdcba66087a8559cb1063351
#
_entry.id   b9ac1673fdcba66087a8559cb1063351
#
_cell.length_a   1.000
_cell.length_b   1.000
_cell.length_c   1.000
_cell.angle_alpha   90.00
_cell.angle_beta   90.00
_cell.angle_gamma   90.00
#
_symmetry.space_group_name_H-M   'P 1'
#
loop_
_entity.id
_entity.type
_entity.pdbx_description
1 polymer ?
#
loop_
_entity_poly.entity_id
_entity_poly.type
_entity_poly.pdbx_seq_one_letter_code
_entity_poly.pdbx_strand_id
1 'polypeptide(L)'
;SRTHHKLHAACAFYRSGFESAVAVVVDGAGTFIPMNLGNEQEMTWELESLFTCEYPADIQTIYKHQGGRGPWGSARIDGMDSKSEDEYEEGTHEFILDESAGIVKAYEAVTQYCGWAPIEAGKTMGLFPYGKPNDLVPQIYTDGAGGEWITADRNVIVPTYPNGAVVNEGRYKFLQTPTDAEHDQLTLLENRRDMAYAIQTESQQMVLDLIRKAVAMSGNNNVVLSGGYGLNCVANYWYLDQLKDEGINLFVE
;
A
#
# COMPACT_ATOMS: atom_id res chain seq x y z
N SER A 1 9.47 0.21 20.17
CA SER A 1 8.19 0.26 19.48
C SER A 1 7.65 -1.13 19.23
N ARG A 2 6.34 -1.29 19.29
CA ARG A 2 5.62 -2.55 19.10
C ARG A 2 4.53 -2.41 18.05
N THR A 3 4.72 -1.54 17.06
CA THR A 3 3.75 -1.39 15.99
C THR A 3 3.66 -2.65 15.14
N HIS A 4 2.51 -2.86 14.52
CA HIS A 4 2.24 -3.99 13.66
C HIS A 4 3.25 -4.08 12.51
N HIS A 5 3.53 -2.96 11.83
CA HIS A 5 4.50 -2.93 10.75
C HIS A 5 5.94 -3.23 11.20
N LYS A 6 6.33 -2.77 12.39
CA LYS A 6 7.67 -3.09 12.93
C LYS A 6 7.81 -4.58 13.26
N LEU A 7 6.71 -5.23 13.68
CA LEU A 7 6.71 -6.68 13.90
C LEU A 7 6.81 -7.45 12.57
N HIS A 8 6.13 -7.01 11.51
CA HIS A 8 6.31 -7.54 10.17
C HIS A 8 7.76 -7.41 9.69
N ALA A 9 8.34 -6.21 9.83
CA ALA A 9 9.74 -5.96 9.46
C ALA A 9 10.69 -6.90 10.21
N ALA A 10 10.52 -7.04 11.53
CA ALA A 10 11.34 -7.93 12.35
C ALA A 10 11.19 -9.39 11.92
N CYS A 11 9.97 -9.86 11.70
CA CYS A 11 9.70 -11.23 11.30
C CYS A 11 10.39 -11.57 9.97
N ALA A 12 10.20 -10.73 8.94
CA ALA A 12 10.83 -10.90 7.64
C ALA A 12 12.37 -10.83 7.72
N PHE A 13 12.89 -9.84 8.45
CA PHE A 13 14.33 -9.64 8.58
C PHE A 13 15.03 -10.85 9.21
N TYR A 14 14.54 -11.31 10.36
CA TYR A 14 15.20 -12.46 11.04
C TYR A 14 15.05 -13.77 10.27
N ARG A 15 14.05 -13.92 9.43
CA ARG A 15 13.88 -15.09 8.56
C ARG A 15 14.69 -15.03 7.27
N SER A 16 15.07 -13.83 6.82
CA SER A 16 15.81 -13.64 5.58
C SER A 16 17.22 -14.19 5.60
N GLY A 17 17.83 -14.27 6.78
CA GLY A 17 19.24 -14.61 6.95
C GLY A 17 20.21 -13.47 6.64
N PHE A 18 19.72 -12.25 6.35
CA PHE A 18 20.56 -11.09 6.16
C PHE A 18 21.10 -10.57 7.50
N GLU A 19 22.35 -10.08 7.52
CA GLU A 19 22.90 -9.38 8.68
C GLU A 19 22.41 -7.92 8.77
N SER A 20 22.14 -7.33 7.60
CA SER A 20 21.48 -6.03 7.47
C SER A 20 20.56 -6.02 6.25
N ALA A 21 19.45 -5.30 6.36
CA ALA A 21 18.48 -5.14 5.29
C ALA A 21 17.69 -3.84 5.42
N VAL A 22 16.97 -3.47 4.38
CA VAL A 22 15.84 -2.55 4.48
C VAL A 22 14.54 -3.33 4.37
N ALA A 23 13.63 -3.12 5.31
CA ALA A 23 12.32 -3.74 5.31
C ALA A 23 11.29 -2.80 4.65
N VAL A 24 10.51 -3.37 3.73
CA VAL A 24 9.36 -2.76 3.08
C VAL A 24 8.12 -3.48 3.59
N VAL A 25 7.27 -2.78 4.31
CA VAL A 25 6.03 -3.33 4.86
C VAL A 25 4.83 -2.67 4.19
N VAL A 26 4.03 -3.49 3.51
CA VAL A 26 2.81 -3.08 2.79
C VAL A 26 1.65 -3.93 3.28
N ASP A 27 0.80 -3.34 4.11
CA ASP A 27 -0.25 -4.07 4.80
C ASP A 27 -1.60 -3.34 4.77
N GLY A 28 -2.67 -4.11 4.92
CA GLY A 28 -4.04 -3.57 4.88
C GLY A 28 -4.50 -2.93 6.18
N ALA A 29 -3.91 -3.29 7.30
CA ALA A 29 -4.33 -2.85 8.63
C ALA A 29 -3.15 -2.86 9.61
N GLY A 30 -2.41 -1.77 9.64
CA GLY A 30 -1.39 -1.55 10.67
C GLY A 30 -1.94 -1.05 11.99
N THR A 31 -1.07 -0.69 12.90
CA THR A 31 -1.45 -0.16 14.23
C THR A 31 -2.19 1.17 14.07
N PHE A 32 -3.26 1.33 14.84
CA PHE A 32 -3.92 2.62 15.03
C PHE A 32 -3.11 3.44 16.04
N ILE A 33 -2.67 4.62 15.64
CA ILE A 33 -1.75 5.47 16.40
C ILE A 33 -2.41 6.82 16.62
N PRO A 34 -2.62 7.24 17.89
CA PRO A 34 -3.07 8.59 18.16
C PRO A 34 -1.95 9.59 17.86
N MET A 35 -2.26 10.62 17.10
CA MET A 35 -1.34 11.70 16.77
C MET A 35 -1.88 13.05 17.22
N ASN A 36 -0.97 13.92 17.66
CA ASN A 36 -1.34 15.30 17.95
C ASN A 36 -1.10 16.15 16.72
N LEU A 37 -2.17 16.68 16.19
CA LEU A 37 -2.17 17.62 15.08
C LEU A 37 -2.57 19.00 15.61
N GLY A 38 -1.59 19.78 16.03
CA GLY A 38 -1.84 21.04 16.72
C GLY A 38 -2.48 20.84 18.09
N ASN A 39 -3.73 21.32 18.26
CA ASN A 39 -4.47 21.20 19.53
C ASN A 39 -5.42 20.00 19.59
N GLU A 40 -5.49 19.18 18.53
CA GLU A 40 -6.40 18.06 18.43
C GLU A 40 -5.61 16.75 18.38
N GLN A 41 -6.18 15.70 18.98
CA GLN A 41 -5.66 14.34 18.89
C GLN A 41 -6.48 13.58 17.86
N GLU A 42 -5.82 13.16 16.78
CA GLU A 42 -6.43 12.42 15.71
C GLU A 42 -5.95 10.95 15.73
N MET A 43 -6.82 10.04 15.33
CA MET A 43 -6.47 8.63 15.18
C MET A 43 -5.99 8.38 13.75
N THR A 44 -4.75 7.94 13.61
CA THR A 44 -4.15 7.54 12.35
C THR A 44 -3.85 6.03 12.35
N TRP A 45 -3.47 5.47 11.21
CA TRP A 45 -3.12 4.04 11.07
C TRP A 45 -2.02 3.86 10.02
N GLU A 46 -1.19 2.85 10.23
CA GLU A 46 -0.11 2.51 9.31
C GLU A 46 -0.68 2.00 7.98
N LEU A 47 -0.16 2.52 6.86
CA LEU A 47 -0.44 2.07 5.49
C LEU A 47 0.77 1.33 4.91
N GLU A 48 1.88 2.05 4.68
CA GLU A 48 3.16 1.50 4.26
C GLU A 48 4.27 2.03 5.18
N SER A 49 5.31 1.22 5.38
CA SER A 49 6.44 1.61 6.23
C SER A 49 7.75 1.04 5.71
N LEU A 50 8.83 1.80 5.91
CA LEU A 50 10.18 1.36 5.64
C LEU A 50 11.03 1.40 6.92
N PHE A 51 11.84 0.37 7.10
CA PHE A 51 12.73 0.26 8.27
C PHE A 51 14.11 -0.16 7.82
N THR A 52 15.15 0.43 8.39
CA THR A 52 16.47 -0.18 8.37
C THR A 52 16.55 -1.26 9.45
N CYS A 53 17.14 -2.37 9.12
CA CYS A 53 17.26 -3.52 10.02
C CYS A 53 18.73 -3.94 10.08
N GLU A 54 19.27 -4.09 11.28
CA GLU A 54 20.64 -4.54 11.52
C GLU A 54 20.67 -5.54 12.69
N TYR A 55 21.37 -6.66 12.46
CA TYR A 55 21.53 -7.68 13.48
C TYR A 55 22.42 -7.14 14.62
N PRO A 56 22.19 -7.45 15.91
CA PRO A 56 21.21 -8.44 16.37
C PRO A 56 19.77 -7.92 16.57
N ALA A 57 19.54 -6.62 16.75
CA ALA A 57 18.22 -6.14 17.16
C ALA A 57 17.94 -4.65 16.85
N ASP A 58 18.66 -4.03 15.95
CA ASP A 58 18.43 -2.64 15.59
C ASP A 58 17.45 -2.55 14.41
N ILE A 59 16.26 -2.02 14.66
CA ILE A 59 15.22 -1.79 13.64
C ILE A 59 14.75 -0.35 13.79
N GLN A 60 15.14 0.50 12.84
CA GLN A 60 14.85 1.93 12.82
C GLN A 60 13.82 2.27 11.74
N THR A 61 12.83 3.08 12.08
CA THR A 61 11.89 3.61 11.10
C THR A 61 12.57 4.69 10.26
N ILE A 62 12.48 4.59 8.94
CA ILE A 62 12.99 5.62 8.02
C ILE A 62 11.90 6.28 7.18
N TYR A 63 10.73 5.64 7.05
CA TYR A 63 9.59 6.17 6.32
C TYR A 63 8.30 5.63 6.90
N LYS A 64 7.29 6.50 7.01
CA LYS A 64 5.92 6.13 7.36
C LYS A 64 4.94 6.84 6.44
N HIS A 65 4.07 6.05 5.81
CA HIS A 65 2.84 6.50 5.20
C HIS A 65 1.69 6.10 6.10
N GLN A 66 1.00 7.08 6.66
CA GLN A 66 -0.12 6.86 7.57
C GLN A 66 -1.41 7.45 7.01
N GLY A 67 -2.47 6.68 7.17
CA GLY A 67 -3.82 7.10 6.88
C GLY A 67 -4.46 7.80 8.06
N GLY A 68 -5.38 8.72 7.78
CA GLY A 68 -6.20 9.37 8.78
C GLY A 68 -7.44 10.00 8.16
N ARG A 69 -8.37 10.43 9.01
CA ARG A 69 -9.60 11.11 8.60
C ARG A 69 -9.75 12.40 9.42
N GLY A 70 -9.49 13.52 8.79
CA GLY A 70 -9.57 14.81 9.45
C GLY A 70 -9.64 15.95 8.44
N PRO A 71 -9.77 17.21 8.89
CA PRO A 71 -9.89 18.36 8.01
C PRO A 71 -8.56 18.84 7.40
N TRP A 72 -7.45 18.19 7.71
CA TRP A 72 -6.10 18.65 7.37
C TRP A 72 -5.58 18.16 6.02
N GLY A 73 -6.29 17.26 5.32
CA GLY A 73 -5.86 16.73 4.02
C GLY A 73 -4.59 15.89 4.07
N SER A 74 -4.01 15.63 2.89
CA SER A 74 -2.77 14.85 2.75
C SER A 74 -1.56 15.79 2.75
N ALA A 75 -0.55 15.48 3.55
CA ALA A 75 0.66 16.29 3.68
C ALA A 75 1.86 15.45 4.09
N ARG A 76 3.06 15.90 3.66
CA ARG A 76 4.32 15.50 4.29
C ARG A 76 4.50 16.31 5.56
N ILE A 77 4.87 15.64 6.63
CA ILE A 77 5.09 16.26 7.94
C ILE A 77 6.49 15.95 8.41
N ASP A 78 7.31 16.98 8.52
CA ASP A 78 8.68 16.84 9.01
C ASP A 78 8.71 17.04 10.54
N GLY A 79 9.48 16.19 11.23
CA GLY A 79 9.73 16.35 12.67
C GLY A 79 8.53 16.11 13.56
N MET A 80 7.62 15.24 13.16
CA MET A 80 6.41 14.98 13.94
C MET A 80 6.69 14.07 15.13
N ASP A 81 6.25 14.55 16.30
CA ASP A 81 6.24 13.79 17.54
C ASP A 81 4.92 13.01 17.65
N SER A 82 4.99 11.67 17.63
CA SER A 82 3.84 10.87 18.01
C SER A 82 3.85 10.64 19.52
N LYS A 83 2.72 10.77 20.17
CA LYS A 83 2.61 10.54 21.62
C LYS A 83 2.60 9.09 22.07
N SER A 84 2.77 8.12 21.22
CA SER A 84 3.10 6.80 21.68
C SER A 84 4.59 6.84 22.08
N GLU A 85 4.83 6.93 23.36
CA GLU A 85 6.14 7.15 24.00
C GLU A 85 7.28 6.22 23.54
N ASP A 86 6.96 5.20 22.75
CA ASP A 86 7.87 4.16 22.32
C ASP A 86 8.14 4.12 20.82
N GLU A 87 7.56 5.00 19.97
CA GLU A 87 7.43 4.65 18.57
C GLU A 87 8.08 5.58 17.56
N TYR A 88 8.31 6.83 17.88
CA TYR A 88 8.93 7.78 16.97
C TYR A 88 10.06 8.54 17.68
N GLU A 89 11.25 8.35 17.19
CA GLU A 89 12.36 9.23 17.49
C GLU A 89 12.20 10.53 16.69
N GLU A 90 12.28 11.63 17.35
CA GLU A 90 12.10 12.96 16.80
C GLU A 90 13.03 13.21 15.59
N GLY A 91 12.46 13.49 14.43
CA GLY A 91 13.15 14.20 13.36
C GLY A 91 14.01 13.39 12.38
N THR A 92 14.03 12.05 12.41
CA THR A 92 14.97 11.26 11.58
C THR A 92 14.35 10.54 10.38
N HIS A 93 13.05 10.53 10.22
CA HIS A 93 12.38 9.78 9.16
C HIS A 93 11.38 10.62 8.37
N GLU A 94 11.10 10.17 7.16
CA GLU A 94 10.08 10.74 6.30
C GLU A 94 8.71 10.26 6.74
N PHE A 95 7.79 11.19 6.98
CA PHE A 95 6.45 10.92 7.46
C PHE A 95 5.42 11.55 6.54
N ILE A 96 4.50 10.75 6.02
CA ILE A 96 3.40 11.18 5.18
C ILE A 96 2.08 10.87 5.91
N LEU A 97 1.23 11.88 6.00
CA LEU A 97 -0.15 11.72 6.46
C LEU A 97 -1.10 11.88 5.28
N ASP A 98 -1.97 10.92 5.06
CA ASP A 98 -2.82 10.86 3.89
C ASP A 98 -4.26 10.51 4.25
N GLU A 99 -5.22 11.16 3.61
CA GLU A 99 -6.64 10.82 3.71
C GLU A 99 -7.06 9.73 2.71
N SER A 100 -6.19 9.37 1.78
CA SER A 100 -6.46 8.38 0.75
C SER A 100 -6.30 6.95 1.28
N ALA A 101 -6.72 5.99 0.50
CA ALA A 101 -6.50 4.59 0.82
C ALA A 101 -5.04 4.19 0.51
N GLY A 102 -4.45 3.36 1.37
CA GLY A 102 -3.18 2.70 1.08
C GLY A 102 -3.28 1.64 -0.01
N ILE A 103 -2.14 1.11 -0.42
CA ILE A 103 -2.03 0.16 -1.53
C ILE A 103 -2.95 -1.05 -1.34
N VAL A 104 -2.92 -1.67 -0.17
CA VAL A 104 -3.73 -2.87 0.11
C VAL A 104 -5.21 -2.54 0.17
N LYS A 105 -5.59 -1.38 0.78
CA LYS A 105 -7.02 -0.99 0.85
C LYS A 105 -7.61 -0.66 -0.51
N ALA A 106 -6.83 -0.09 -1.42
CA ALA A 106 -7.25 0.07 -2.80
C ALA A 106 -7.45 -1.28 -3.51
N TYR A 107 -6.55 -2.24 -3.27
CA TYR A 107 -6.69 -3.60 -3.79
C TYR A 107 -7.93 -4.32 -3.23
N GLU A 108 -8.19 -4.20 -1.94
CA GLU A 108 -9.40 -4.71 -1.28
C GLU A 108 -10.68 -4.09 -1.86
N ALA A 109 -10.67 -2.77 -2.13
CA ALA A 109 -11.80 -2.06 -2.75
C ALA A 109 -12.13 -2.63 -4.14
N VAL A 110 -11.11 -2.89 -4.97
CA VAL A 110 -11.30 -3.53 -6.28
C VAL A 110 -11.76 -4.98 -6.11
N THR A 111 -11.29 -5.69 -5.08
CA THR A 111 -11.77 -7.04 -4.76
C THR A 111 -13.28 -7.04 -4.47
N GLN A 112 -13.76 -6.07 -3.68
CA GLN A 112 -15.20 -5.90 -3.45
C GLN A 112 -15.97 -5.56 -4.74
N TYR A 113 -15.43 -4.66 -5.55
CA TYR A 113 -16.01 -4.33 -6.87
C TYR A 113 -16.13 -5.57 -7.77
N CYS A 114 -15.16 -6.48 -7.72
CA CYS A 114 -15.20 -7.75 -8.41
C CYS A 114 -16.21 -8.76 -7.82
N GLY A 115 -16.88 -8.42 -6.71
CA GLY A 115 -17.96 -9.21 -6.12
C GLY A 115 -17.52 -10.19 -5.03
N TRP A 116 -16.34 -9.99 -4.43
CA TRP A 116 -15.81 -10.82 -3.35
C TRP A 116 -15.64 -10.03 -2.05
N ALA A 117 -15.44 -10.73 -0.95
CA ALA A 117 -15.09 -10.08 0.30
C ALA A 117 -13.65 -9.49 0.22
N PRO A 118 -13.36 -8.36 0.90
CA PRO A 118 -12.03 -7.72 0.85
C PRO A 118 -10.88 -8.66 1.14
N ILE A 119 -11.06 -9.56 2.11
CA ILE A 119 -10.04 -10.55 2.50
C ILE A 119 -9.75 -11.60 1.40
N GLU A 120 -10.59 -11.67 0.37
CA GLU A 120 -10.43 -12.61 -0.73
C GLU A 120 -9.59 -12.03 -1.89
N ALA A 121 -8.68 -11.11 -1.62
CA ALA A 121 -7.80 -10.46 -2.60
C ALA A 121 -7.10 -11.43 -3.56
N GLY A 122 -6.81 -12.65 -3.12
CA GLY A 122 -6.28 -13.72 -3.97
C GLY A 122 -7.17 -14.08 -5.16
N LYS A 123 -8.48 -13.87 -5.07
CA LYS A 123 -9.41 -14.07 -6.21
C LYS A 123 -9.24 -12.98 -7.28
N THR A 124 -9.03 -11.73 -6.87
CA THR A 124 -8.71 -10.61 -7.77
C THR A 124 -7.38 -10.86 -8.47
N MET A 125 -6.35 -11.32 -7.73
CA MET A 125 -5.09 -11.75 -8.29
C MET A 125 -5.26 -12.90 -9.31
N GLY A 126 -6.16 -13.86 -9.07
CA GLY A 126 -6.50 -14.93 -10.00
C GLY A 126 -7.31 -14.45 -11.20
N LEU A 127 -8.07 -13.36 -11.08
CA LEU A 127 -8.85 -12.77 -12.17
C LEU A 127 -8.00 -11.91 -13.11
N PHE A 128 -6.93 -11.31 -12.62
CA PHE A 128 -6.04 -10.42 -13.35
C PHE A 128 -5.63 -10.93 -14.76
N PRO A 129 -5.23 -12.21 -14.96
CA PRO A 129 -4.78 -12.68 -16.27
C PRO A 129 -5.88 -12.71 -17.35
N TYR A 130 -7.14 -12.58 -16.95
CA TYR A 130 -8.28 -12.54 -17.86
C TYR A 130 -8.70 -11.12 -18.25
N GLY A 131 -8.10 -10.10 -17.63
CA GLY A 131 -8.25 -8.70 -17.99
C GLY A 131 -7.21 -8.24 -19.01
N LYS A 132 -7.32 -6.98 -19.41
CA LYS A 132 -6.41 -6.34 -20.37
C LYS A 132 -6.28 -4.85 -20.06
N PRO A 133 -5.25 -4.18 -20.60
CA PRO A 133 -5.21 -2.72 -20.58
C PRO A 133 -6.48 -2.15 -21.25
N ASN A 134 -7.08 -1.18 -20.59
CA ASN A 134 -8.31 -0.54 -21.07
C ASN A 134 -8.31 0.94 -20.70
N ASP A 135 -8.29 1.82 -21.70
CA ASP A 135 -8.24 3.28 -21.52
C ASP A 135 -9.51 3.84 -20.83
N LEU A 136 -10.58 3.05 -20.73
CA LEU A 136 -11.78 3.43 -19.99
C LEU A 136 -11.66 3.20 -18.49
N VAL A 137 -10.70 2.38 -18.06
CA VAL A 137 -10.39 2.18 -16.64
C VAL A 137 -9.60 3.37 -16.15
N PRO A 138 -10.09 4.10 -15.13
CA PRO A 138 -9.34 5.23 -14.58
C PRO A 138 -8.06 4.75 -13.90
N GLN A 139 -7.02 5.57 -13.95
CA GLN A 139 -5.81 5.33 -13.17
C GLN A 139 -6.15 5.30 -11.68
N ILE A 140 -5.69 4.25 -10.99
CA ILE A 140 -6.05 4.00 -9.58
C ILE A 140 -5.10 4.75 -8.63
N TYR A 141 -3.82 4.83 -8.97
CA TYR A 141 -2.83 5.54 -8.16
C TYR A 141 -2.31 6.77 -8.86
N THR A 142 -2.11 7.83 -8.11
CA THR A 142 -1.58 9.11 -8.58
C THR A 142 -0.52 9.62 -7.62
N ASP A 143 0.26 10.57 -8.08
CA ASP A 143 1.19 11.27 -7.20
C ASP A 143 0.41 12.11 -6.17
N GLY A 144 0.84 12.05 -4.93
CA GLY A 144 0.39 12.93 -3.85
C GLY A 144 0.85 14.37 -4.06
N ALA A 145 0.65 15.22 -3.07
CA ALA A 145 0.96 16.64 -3.15
C ALA A 145 2.42 16.86 -3.58
N GLY A 146 2.58 17.53 -4.73
CA GLY A 146 3.90 17.83 -5.29
C GLY A 146 4.67 16.64 -5.87
N GLY A 147 4.07 15.46 -6.01
CA GLY A 147 4.76 14.25 -6.48
C GLY A 147 5.66 13.59 -5.43
N GLU A 148 5.48 13.92 -4.16
CA GLU A 148 6.34 13.42 -3.08
C GLU A 148 6.05 11.98 -2.66
N TRP A 149 4.82 11.52 -2.86
CA TRP A 149 4.42 10.13 -2.56
C TRP A 149 3.32 9.66 -3.50
N ILE A 150 3.10 8.36 -3.54
CA ILE A 150 2.05 7.73 -4.33
C ILE A 150 0.85 7.45 -3.44
N THR A 151 -0.33 7.76 -3.93
CA THR A 151 -1.59 7.61 -3.21
C THR A 151 -2.71 7.13 -4.13
N ALA A 152 -3.71 6.43 -3.59
CA ALA A 152 -4.88 6.06 -4.37
C ALA A 152 -5.71 7.31 -4.72
N ASP A 153 -6.09 7.47 -5.99
CA ASP A 153 -6.94 8.58 -6.42
C ASP A 153 -8.32 8.47 -5.77
N ARG A 154 -8.65 9.45 -4.94
CA ARG A 154 -9.94 9.52 -4.22
C ARG A 154 -11.16 9.64 -5.15
N ASN A 155 -10.96 9.98 -6.40
CA ASN A 155 -12.03 9.94 -7.40
C ASN A 155 -12.35 8.52 -7.86
N VAL A 156 -11.40 7.60 -7.73
CA VAL A 156 -11.53 6.19 -8.13
C VAL A 156 -11.76 5.30 -6.91
N ILE A 157 -10.96 5.49 -5.86
CA ILE A 157 -11.02 4.74 -4.62
C ILE A 157 -11.43 5.68 -3.49
N VAL A 158 -12.65 5.54 -3.03
CA VAL A 158 -13.21 6.37 -1.94
C VAL A 158 -12.88 5.72 -0.61
N PRO A 159 -12.12 6.41 0.25
CA PRO A 159 -11.87 5.92 1.58
C PRO A 159 -13.15 5.88 2.42
N THR A 160 -13.28 4.82 3.24
CA THR A 160 -14.38 4.65 4.19
C THR A 160 -13.84 4.55 5.62
N TYR A 161 -14.66 4.95 6.58
CA TYR A 161 -14.25 4.93 7.99
C TYR A 161 -14.34 3.51 8.58
N PRO A 162 -13.43 3.12 9.47
CA PRO A 162 -12.22 3.84 9.89
C PRO A 162 -11.07 3.70 8.87
N ASN A 163 -10.76 2.55 8.40
CA ASN A 163 -9.68 2.21 7.46
C ASN A 163 -10.21 1.22 6.42
N GLY A 164 -11.14 1.66 5.61
CA GLY A 164 -11.67 0.92 4.46
C GLY A 164 -11.58 1.72 3.18
N ALA A 165 -11.99 1.12 2.08
CA ALA A 165 -12.13 1.80 0.81
C ALA A 165 -13.15 1.08 -0.09
N VAL A 166 -13.74 1.81 -1.02
CA VAL A 166 -14.63 1.27 -2.06
C VAL A 166 -14.35 1.93 -3.40
N VAL A 167 -14.64 1.24 -4.48
CA VAL A 167 -14.55 1.80 -5.83
C VAL A 167 -15.71 2.80 -6.03
N ASN A 168 -15.41 3.96 -6.61
CA ASN A 168 -16.41 5.00 -6.94
C ASN A 168 -17.13 4.67 -8.24
N GLU A 169 -18.03 3.71 -8.19
CA GLU A 169 -18.77 3.24 -9.37
C GLU A 169 -19.62 4.34 -10.04
N GLY A 170 -20.11 5.30 -9.26
CA GLY A 170 -20.95 6.38 -9.76
C GLY A 170 -20.24 7.42 -10.63
N ARG A 171 -18.93 7.54 -10.50
CA ARG A 171 -18.16 8.60 -11.18
C ARG A 171 -17.80 8.25 -12.63
N TYR A 172 -17.48 7.00 -12.91
CA TYR A 172 -17.03 6.55 -14.23
C TYR A 172 -18.02 5.60 -14.84
N LYS A 173 -18.46 5.92 -16.06
CA LYS A 173 -19.49 5.12 -16.77
C LYS A 173 -19.06 3.65 -16.92
N PHE A 174 -17.77 3.40 -17.15
CA PHE A 174 -17.23 2.05 -17.29
C PHE A 174 -17.36 1.23 -16.01
N LEU A 175 -17.28 1.87 -14.83
CA LEU A 175 -17.39 1.20 -13.53
C LEU A 175 -18.82 1.00 -13.05
N GLN A 176 -19.81 1.68 -13.67
CA GLN A 176 -21.20 1.57 -13.25
C GLN A 176 -21.74 0.16 -13.52
N THR A 177 -22.39 -0.39 -12.50
CA THR A 177 -23.15 -1.62 -12.68
C THR A 177 -24.29 -1.36 -13.66
N PRO A 178 -24.38 -2.09 -14.79
CA PRO A 178 -25.47 -1.93 -15.73
C PRO A 178 -26.82 -2.20 -15.05
N THR A 179 -27.88 -1.57 -15.55
CA THR A 179 -29.25 -1.69 -14.98
C THR A 179 -30.12 -2.69 -15.70
N ASP A 180 -29.64 -3.26 -16.80
CA ASP A 180 -30.40 -4.16 -17.69
C ASP A 180 -29.92 -5.62 -17.54
N ALA A 181 -30.76 -6.46 -16.94
CA ALA A 181 -30.37 -7.75 -16.37
C ALA A 181 -29.78 -8.78 -17.33
N GLU A 182 -30.07 -8.74 -18.63
CA GLU A 182 -29.59 -9.74 -19.60
C GLU A 182 -28.22 -9.37 -20.22
N HIS A 183 -27.91 -8.10 -20.38
CA HIS A 183 -26.61 -7.62 -20.85
C HIS A 183 -25.61 -7.47 -19.68
N ASP A 184 -26.10 -7.34 -18.48
CA ASP A 184 -25.39 -6.90 -17.29
C ASP A 184 -24.23 -7.82 -16.90
N GLN A 185 -24.42 -9.12 -16.97
CA GLN A 185 -23.41 -10.04 -16.40
C GLN A 185 -22.14 -10.13 -17.22
N LEU A 186 -22.23 -10.07 -18.55
CA LEU A 186 -21.03 -10.14 -19.40
C LEU A 186 -20.24 -8.83 -19.37
N THR A 187 -20.93 -7.68 -19.46
CA THR A 187 -20.30 -6.37 -19.37
C THR A 187 -19.68 -6.17 -17.99
N LEU A 188 -20.40 -6.48 -16.93
CA LEU A 188 -19.91 -6.40 -15.58
C LEU A 188 -18.68 -7.32 -15.35
N LEU A 189 -18.69 -8.50 -15.95
CA LEU A 189 -17.56 -9.43 -15.89
C LEU A 189 -16.32 -8.87 -16.61
N GLU A 190 -16.50 -8.23 -17.77
CA GLU A 190 -15.43 -7.56 -18.50
C GLU A 190 -14.85 -6.39 -17.69
N ASN A 191 -15.68 -5.53 -17.14
CA ASN A 191 -15.28 -4.42 -16.27
C ASN A 191 -14.49 -4.92 -15.06
N ARG A 192 -14.93 -5.99 -14.42
CA ARG A 192 -14.25 -6.60 -13.27
C ARG A 192 -12.88 -7.16 -13.66
N ARG A 193 -12.76 -7.84 -14.81
CA ARG A 193 -11.48 -8.35 -15.30
C ARG A 193 -10.49 -7.23 -15.57
N ASP A 194 -10.92 -6.17 -16.24
CA ASP A 194 -10.06 -5.04 -16.59
C ASP A 194 -9.68 -4.21 -15.36
N MET A 195 -10.58 -4.08 -14.37
CA MET A 195 -10.23 -3.49 -13.06
C MET A 195 -9.27 -4.37 -12.28
N ALA A 196 -9.42 -5.71 -12.31
CA ALA A 196 -8.45 -6.61 -11.70
C ALA A 196 -7.07 -6.52 -12.37
N TYR A 197 -7.05 -6.36 -13.70
CA TYR A 197 -5.82 -6.10 -14.44
C TYR A 197 -5.16 -4.78 -14.00
N ALA A 198 -5.92 -3.70 -13.93
CA ALA A 198 -5.43 -2.39 -13.55
C ALA A 198 -4.87 -2.38 -12.13
N ILE A 199 -5.64 -2.86 -11.13
CA ILE A 199 -5.17 -2.86 -9.75
C ILE A 199 -3.94 -3.74 -9.56
N GLN A 200 -3.84 -4.88 -10.23
CA GLN A 200 -2.65 -5.74 -10.14
C GLN A 200 -1.43 -5.05 -10.72
N THR A 201 -1.53 -4.52 -11.94
CA THR A 201 -0.39 -3.90 -12.63
C THR A 201 0.05 -2.59 -11.99
N GLU A 202 -0.89 -1.77 -11.55
CA GLU A 202 -0.56 -0.51 -10.88
C GLU A 202 -0.02 -0.75 -9.47
N SER A 203 -0.65 -1.60 -8.64
CA SER A 203 -0.18 -1.84 -7.27
C SER A 203 1.21 -2.49 -7.23
N GLN A 204 1.50 -3.42 -8.12
CA GLN A 204 2.85 -4.02 -8.16
C GLN A 204 3.90 -2.98 -8.57
N GLN A 205 3.57 -2.03 -9.45
CA GLN A 205 4.47 -0.93 -9.78
C GLN A 205 4.70 -0.03 -8.57
N MET A 206 3.65 0.32 -7.80
CA MET A 206 3.78 1.12 -6.59
C MET A 206 4.70 0.49 -5.56
N VAL A 207 4.58 -0.81 -5.34
CA VAL A 207 5.45 -1.52 -4.40
C VAL A 207 6.88 -1.66 -4.94
N LEU A 208 7.08 -1.82 -6.25
CA LEU A 208 8.42 -1.78 -6.85
C LEU A 208 9.10 -0.42 -6.62
N ASP A 209 8.37 0.67 -6.80
CA ASP A 209 8.88 2.02 -6.57
C ASP A 209 9.19 2.25 -5.09
N LEU A 210 8.38 1.68 -4.19
CA LEU A 210 8.64 1.70 -2.75
C LEU A 210 9.88 0.87 -2.38
N ILE A 211 10.13 -0.27 -3.03
CA ILE A 211 11.36 -1.06 -2.87
C ILE A 211 12.58 -0.23 -3.29
N ARG A 212 12.52 0.41 -4.45
CA ARG A 212 13.61 1.28 -4.95
C ARG A 212 13.83 2.50 -4.04
N LYS A 213 12.76 3.11 -3.54
CA LYS A 213 12.83 4.17 -2.53
C LYS A 213 13.53 3.69 -1.26
N ALA A 214 13.18 2.51 -0.78
CA ALA A 214 13.79 1.91 0.41
C ALA A 214 15.31 1.71 0.25
N VAL A 215 15.73 1.19 -0.89
CA VAL A 215 17.16 1.05 -1.23
C VAL A 215 17.85 2.40 -1.30
N ALA A 216 17.25 3.39 -1.96
CA ALA A 216 17.81 4.73 -2.08
C ALA A 216 17.96 5.44 -0.72
N MET A 217 16.98 5.29 0.17
CA MET A 217 17.01 5.90 1.51
C MET A 217 18.00 5.23 2.46
N SER A 218 18.12 3.90 2.39
CA SER A 218 18.96 3.12 3.32
C SER A 218 20.38 2.89 2.83
N GLY A 219 20.61 2.96 1.52
CA GLY A 219 21.86 2.52 0.89
C GLY A 219 22.07 1.00 0.95
N ASN A 220 21.07 0.21 1.33
CA ASN A 220 21.17 -1.24 1.49
C ASN A 220 20.41 -1.97 0.39
N ASN A 221 21.10 -2.85 -0.33
CA ASN A 221 20.52 -3.63 -1.44
C ASN A 221 19.83 -4.93 -0.97
N ASN A 222 19.95 -5.31 0.30
CA ASN A 222 19.18 -6.42 0.86
C ASN A 222 17.80 -5.90 1.30
N VAL A 223 16.75 -6.37 0.66
CA VAL A 223 15.38 -5.93 0.90
C VAL A 223 14.56 -7.10 1.44
N VAL A 224 13.81 -6.86 2.48
CA VAL A 224 12.77 -7.79 2.95
C VAL A 224 11.39 -7.15 2.73
N LEU A 225 10.48 -7.85 2.05
CA LEU A 225 9.11 -7.44 1.80
C LEU A 225 8.17 -8.25 2.70
N SER A 226 7.30 -7.59 3.43
CA SER A 226 6.34 -8.22 4.34
C SER A 226 5.02 -7.42 4.41
N GLY A 227 4.04 -7.95 5.12
CA GLY A 227 2.68 -7.45 5.18
C GLY A 227 1.76 -8.21 4.22
N GLY A 228 0.46 -7.93 4.27
CA GLY A 228 -0.53 -8.66 3.47
C GLY A 228 -0.27 -8.65 1.97
N TYR A 229 0.36 -7.59 1.45
CA TYR A 229 0.76 -7.53 0.05
C TYR A 229 1.87 -8.54 -0.32
N GLY A 230 2.71 -8.94 0.62
CA GLY A 230 3.73 -9.97 0.43
C GLY A 230 3.17 -11.31 -0.04
N LEU A 231 1.88 -11.57 0.17
CA LEU A 231 1.18 -12.77 -0.31
C LEU A 231 0.84 -12.72 -1.82
N ASN A 232 1.09 -11.59 -2.49
CA ASN A 232 0.83 -11.45 -3.93
C ASN A 232 1.93 -12.13 -4.76
N CYS A 233 1.77 -13.43 -5.00
CA CYS A 233 2.77 -14.23 -5.70
C CYS A 233 3.00 -13.77 -7.17
N VAL A 234 2.02 -13.15 -7.82
CA VAL A 234 2.16 -12.58 -9.17
C VAL A 234 3.13 -11.40 -9.14
N ALA A 235 2.94 -10.47 -8.20
CA ALA A 235 3.84 -9.35 -8.01
C ALA A 235 5.24 -9.80 -7.60
N ASN A 236 5.33 -10.75 -6.66
CA ASN A 236 6.62 -11.26 -6.17
C ASN A 236 7.47 -11.87 -7.29
N TYR A 237 6.85 -12.64 -8.18
CA TYR A 237 7.55 -13.19 -9.35
C TYR A 237 8.00 -12.09 -10.31
N TRP A 238 7.15 -11.08 -10.54
CA TRP A 238 7.48 -9.95 -11.40
C TRP A 238 8.64 -9.12 -10.85
N TYR A 239 8.73 -8.92 -9.51
CA TYR A 239 9.86 -8.22 -8.89
C TYR A 239 11.20 -8.90 -9.15
N LEU A 240 11.26 -10.22 -9.17
CA LEU A 240 12.50 -10.95 -9.49
C LEU A 240 13.04 -10.57 -10.88
N ASP A 241 12.14 -10.38 -11.85
CA ASP A 241 12.54 -9.96 -13.20
C ASP A 241 12.94 -8.49 -13.25
N GLN A 242 12.21 -7.62 -12.55
CA GLN A 242 12.49 -6.18 -12.54
C GLN A 242 13.80 -5.83 -11.80
N LEU A 243 14.12 -6.54 -10.72
CA LEU A 243 15.25 -6.21 -9.84
C LEU A 243 16.55 -6.95 -10.17
N LYS A 244 16.51 -7.94 -11.07
CA LYS A 244 17.66 -8.83 -11.37
C LYS A 244 18.94 -8.11 -11.77
N ASP A 245 18.82 -6.99 -12.52
CA ASP A 245 19.95 -6.22 -13.02
C ASP A 245 20.34 -5.03 -12.12
N GLU A 246 19.59 -4.80 -11.05
CA GLU A 246 19.81 -3.70 -10.10
C GLU A 246 20.68 -4.11 -8.90
N GLY A 247 21.06 -5.38 -8.80
CA GLY A 247 21.87 -5.90 -7.69
C GLY A 247 21.12 -5.91 -6.36
N ILE A 248 19.77 -5.92 -6.40
CA ILE A 248 18.91 -5.94 -5.22
C ILE A 248 18.58 -7.40 -4.88
N ASN A 249 18.82 -7.77 -3.62
CA ASN A 249 18.48 -9.09 -3.08
C ASN A 249 17.14 -8.98 -2.35
N LEU A 250 16.09 -9.58 -2.91
CA LEU A 250 14.75 -9.54 -2.34
C LEU A 250 14.42 -10.84 -1.61
N PHE A 251 14.03 -10.73 -0.35
CA PHE A 251 13.38 -11.78 0.43
C PHE A 251 11.92 -11.37 0.68
N VAL A 252 10.98 -12.28 0.48
CA VAL A 252 9.55 -12.06 0.73
C VAL A 252 9.08 -13.06 1.77
N GLU A 253 8.36 -12.57 2.77
CA GLU A 253 7.75 -13.36 3.83
C GLU A 253 6.26 -13.61 3.58
#